data_6b774328b90b5d3ecc4052f7dda3d4f0
#
_entry.id   6b774328b90b5d3ecc4052f7dda3d4f0
#
_cell.length_a   1.000
_cell.length_b   1.000
_cell.length_c   1.000
_cell.angle_alpha   90.00
_cell.angle_beta   90.00
_cell.angle_gamma   90.00
#
_symmetry.space_group_name_H-M   'P 1'
#
loop_
_entity.id
_entity.type
_entity.pdbx_description
1 polymer ?
#
loop_
_entity_poly.entity_id
_entity_poly.type
_entity_poly.pdbx_seq_one_letter_code
_entity_poly.pdbx_strand_id
1 'polypeptide(L)'
;MMPNQKNIMTRYSFIILMMVLIGIAIICKAGVIMFAERQYWKDVADRFVKENVTVRPTRGNIISSDGQLMASSLPEYKIYMDFKAGGHLKDSLLMLYMDSICDGLHQIFPDKSKAEFKSHILKGRKKGSRNYLLYPKRISYIQYKEAKRLPVFNLNKYKGGFHEQAFNQRKKPFGSLAMRTLGDMYPDIEQGAKNGLELSYDSILKGREGITHRQKVMNKYLNIVDIPPVDGCDIITTIDVGMQDIAEKALVDKLKEINATVGVAILMEVQTGEIKAIVNMTKCADGVYREIRNNAVSDMMEPGSTFKTASIMVLSLIHISEPTRHLRIS
;
A
#
# COMPACT_ATOMS: atom_id res chain seq x y z
N MET A 1 82.57 39.42 -8.55
CA MET A 1 81.89 38.14 -8.72
C MET A 1 80.75 38.00 -7.70
N MET A 2 79.54 37.88 -8.17
CA MET A 2 78.32 38.09 -7.39
C MET A 2 78.04 37.00 -6.36
N PRO A 3 78.05 37.29 -5.05
CA PRO A 3 77.71 36.32 -4.02
C PRO A 3 76.20 36.00 -3.95
N ASN A 4 75.42 36.70 -4.72
CA ASN A 4 73.94 36.66 -4.60
C ASN A 4 73.29 35.49 -5.40
N GLN A 5 73.89 35.01 -6.48
CA GLN A 5 73.33 33.93 -7.31
C GLN A 5 73.34 32.55 -6.63
N LYS A 6 74.40 32.19 -5.89
CA LYS A 6 74.45 30.91 -5.17
C LYS A 6 73.39 30.80 -4.07
N ASN A 7 73.16 31.88 -3.34
CA ASN A 7 72.13 31.92 -2.30
C ASN A 7 70.69 31.86 -2.86
N ILE A 8 70.48 32.40 -4.05
CA ILE A 8 69.18 32.33 -4.74
C ILE A 8 68.93 30.90 -5.23
N MET A 9 69.90 30.28 -5.89
CA MET A 9 69.79 28.91 -6.37
C MET A 9 69.54 27.92 -5.20
N THR A 10 70.18 28.08 -4.06
CA THR A 10 69.98 27.24 -2.89
C THR A 10 68.56 27.38 -2.32
N ARG A 11 68.04 28.59 -2.30
CA ARG A 11 66.66 28.82 -1.87
C ARG A 11 65.61 28.20 -2.81
N TYR A 12 65.84 28.30 -4.14
CA TYR A 12 64.98 27.64 -5.12
C TYR A 12 65.04 26.13 -5.01
N SER A 13 66.21 25.54 -4.83
CA SER A 13 66.39 24.09 -4.62
C SER A 13 65.70 23.63 -3.37
N PHE A 14 65.71 24.42 -2.29
CA PHE A 14 64.99 24.10 -1.06
C PHE A 14 63.49 24.13 -1.27
N ILE A 15 62.95 25.12 -1.99
CA ILE A 15 61.51 25.20 -2.31
C ILE A 15 61.06 24.04 -3.19
N ILE A 16 61.85 23.67 -4.20
CA ILE A 16 61.59 22.53 -5.07
C ILE A 16 61.59 21.25 -4.27
N LEU A 17 62.60 21.02 -3.40
CA LEU A 17 62.66 19.88 -2.54
C LEU A 17 61.42 19.77 -1.63
N MET A 18 61.01 20.88 -1.04
CA MET A 18 59.81 20.92 -0.18
C MET A 18 58.55 20.60 -0.96
N MET A 19 58.36 21.13 -2.17
CA MET A 19 57.26 20.78 -3.05
C MET A 19 57.21 19.32 -3.43
N VAL A 20 58.36 18.72 -3.73
CA VAL A 20 58.47 17.27 -4.04
C VAL A 20 58.11 16.43 -2.82
N LEU A 21 58.59 16.79 -1.63
CA LEU A 21 58.22 16.10 -0.38
C LEU A 21 56.72 16.16 -0.08
N ILE A 22 56.08 17.33 -0.29
CA ILE A 22 54.64 17.48 -0.16
C ILE A 22 53.91 16.60 -1.19
N GLY A 23 54.36 16.59 -2.45
CA GLY A 23 53.80 15.73 -3.50
C GLY A 23 53.85 14.23 -3.13
N ILE A 24 55.02 13.78 -2.64
CA ILE A 24 55.17 12.41 -2.17
C ILE A 24 54.26 12.10 -0.98
N ALA A 25 54.12 13.03 -0.02
CA ALA A 25 53.24 12.86 1.14
C ALA A 25 51.77 12.73 0.73
N ILE A 26 51.31 13.51 -0.27
CA ILE A 26 49.94 13.43 -0.83
C ILE A 26 49.73 12.06 -1.49
N ILE A 27 50.67 11.62 -2.32
CA ILE A 27 50.59 10.31 -3.01
C ILE A 27 50.58 9.15 -1.99
N CYS A 28 51.45 9.20 -0.99
CA CYS A 28 51.45 8.22 0.10
C CYS A 28 50.14 8.19 0.87
N LYS A 29 49.61 9.35 1.21
CA LYS A 29 48.30 9.45 1.91
C LYS A 29 47.14 8.94 1.03
N ALA A 30 47.13 9.24 -0.25
CA ALA A 30 46.19 8.70 -1.21
C ALA A 30 46.28 7.15 -1.29
N GLY A 31 47.50 6.61 -1.30
CA GLY A 31 47.74 5.16 -1.25
C GLY A 31 47.20 4.52 0.04
N VAL A 32 47.43 5.14 1.20
CA VAL A 32 46.89 4.66 2.47
C VAL A 32 45.34 4.65 2.45
N ILE A 33 44.71 5.71 1.96
CA ILE A 33 43.23 5.78 1.84
C ILE A 33 42.73 4.69 0.87
N MET A 34 43.42 4.49 -0.26
CA MET A 34 42.99 3.56 -1.32
C MET A 34 43.16 2.08 -0.90
N PHE A 35 44.22 1.73 -0.17
CA PHE A 35 44.54 0.35 0.15
C PHE A 35 44.29 -0.02 1.61
N ALA A 36 44.72 0.81 2.57
CA ALA A 36 44.59 0.50 4.00
C ALA A 36 43.23 0.90 4.59
N GLU A 37 42.72 2.05 4.21
CA GLU A 37 41.44 2.55 4.71
C GLU A 37 40.24 2.23 3.79
N ARG A 38 40.43 1.40 2.77
CA ARG A 38 39.42 1.06 1.77
C ARG A 38 38.12 0.57 2.39
N GLN A 39 38.20 -0.32 3.36
CA GLN A 39 37.02 -0.89 4.04
C GLN A 39 36.29 0.17 4.84
N TYR A 40 37.02 1.00 5.58
CA TYR A 40 36.45 2.10 6.36
C TYR A 40 35.65 3.09 5.46
N TRP A 41 36.25 3.50 4.34
CA TRP A 41 35.59 4.42 3.41
C TRP A 41 34.42 3.79 2.67
N LYS A 42 34.48 2.48 2.42
CA LYS A 42 33.37 1.72 1.89
C LYS A 42 32.21 1.67 2.88
N ASP A 43 32.46 1.34 4.14
CA ASP A 43 31.45 1.35 5.21
C ASP A 43 30.85 2.76 5.43
N VAL A 44 31.64 3.81 5.26
CA VAL A 44 31.17 5.20 5.31
C VAL A 44 30.27 5.48 4.11
N ALA A 45 30.66 5.07 2.89
CA ALA A 45 29.83 5.25 1.69
C ALA A 45 28.48 4.53 1.84
N ASP A 46 28.49 3.28 2.30
CA ASP A 46 27.28 2.46 2.52
C ASP A 46 26.32 3.09 3.56
N ARG A 47 26.85 3.88 4.51
CA ARG A 47 26.01 4.66 5.44
C ARG A 47 25.32 5.86 4.79
N PHE A 48 25.90 6.41 3.73
CA PHE A 48 25.39 7.59 3.03
C PHE A 48 24.55 7.24 1.81
N VAL A 49 24.73 6.06 1.23
CA VAL A 49 23.99 5.54 0.09
C VAL A 49 23.20 4.31 0.57
N LYS A 50 21.89 4.41 0.67
CA LYS A 50 21.03 3.24 0.78
C LYS A 50 20.70 2.79 -0.63
N GLU A 51 21.38 1.74 -1.07
CA GLU A 51 21.11 1.09 -2.35
C GLU A 51 19.83 0.27 -2.29
N ASN A 52 19.15 0.16 -3.43
CA ASN A 52 18.04 -0.76 -3.67
C ASN A 52 16.86 -0.65 -2.69
N VAL A 53 16.40 0.57 -2.45
CA VAL A 53 15.12 0.77 -1.77
C VAL A 53 14.00 0.47 -2.78
N THR A 54 13.29 -0.63 -2.58
CA THR A 54 12.12 -0.98 -3.41
C THR A 54 11.00 0.02 -3.19
N VAL A 55 10.46 0.53 -4.30
CA VAL A 55 9.24 1.35 -4.29
C VAL A 55 8.12 0.49 -4.83
N ARG A 56 7.09 0.32 -4.00
CA ARG A 56 5.95 -0.50 -4.37
C ARG A 56 5.03 0.25 -5.33
N PRO A 57 4.52 -0.43 -6.36
CA PRO A 57 3.50 0.11 -7.24
C PRO A 57 2.15 0.21 -6.52
N THR A 58 1.25 0.98 -7.10
CA THR A 58 -0.16 0.98 -6.71
C THR A 58 -0.83 -0.26 -7.30
N ARG A 59 -1.55 -1.02 -6.47
CA ARG A 59 -2.32 -2.18 -6.93
C ARG A 59 -3.54 -1.72 -7.72
N GLY A 60 -3.78 -2.29 -8.89
CA GLY A 60 -4.92 -2.02 -9.76
C GLY A 60 -6.28 -2.26 -9.07
N ASN A 61 -7.32 -1.67 -9.59
CA ASN A 61 -8.67 -1.77 -9.04
C ASN A 61 -9.42 -2.97 -9.62
N ILE A 62 -10.45 -3.43 -8.90
CA ILE A 62 -11.46 -4.34 -9.45
C ILE A 62 -12.74 -3.53 -9.63
N ILE A 63 -13.24 -3.49 -10.85
CA ILE A 63 -14.34 -2.63 -11.30
C ILE A 63 -15.47 -3.53 -11.80
N SER A 64 -16.69 -3.18 -11.49
CA SER A 64 -17.90 -3.85 -11.99
C SER A 64 -18.17 -3.49 -13.46
N SER A 65 -19.08 -4.21 -14.09
CA SER A 65 -19.50 -3.94 -15.48
C SER A 65 -20.13 -2.56 -15.67
N ASP A 66 -20.74 -2.02 -14.62
CA ASP A 66 -21.34 -0.67 -14.58
C ASP A 66 -20.35 0.43 -14.12
N GLY A 67 -19.05 0.11 -14.05
CA GLY A 67 -17.97 1.07 -13.77
C GLY A 67 -17.77 1.42 -12.31
N GLN A 68 -18.38 0.70 -11.38
CA GLN A 68 -18.23 0.98 -9.94
C GLN A 68 -17.01 0.26 -9.36
N LEU A 69 -16.33 0.91 -8.42
CA LEU A 69 -15.15 0.35 -7.74
C LEU A 69 -15.57 -0.73 -6.72
N MET A 70 -15.37 -2.00 -7.05
CA MET A 70 -15.65 -3.12 -6.13
C MET A 70 -14.50 -3.36 -5.15
N ALA A 71 -13.26 -3.21 -5.58
CA ALA A 71 -12.09 -3.20 -4.71
C ALA A 71 -11.05 -2.19 -5.20
N SER A 72 -10.55 -1.36 -4.28
CA SER A 72 -9.59 -0.30 -4.59
C SER A 72 -8.55 -0.16 -3.49
N SER A 73 -7.34 0.25 -3.87
CA SER A 73 -6.25 0.55 -2.94
C SER A 73 -6.29 2.02 -2.57
N LEU A 74 -6.65 2.30 -1.32
CA LEU A 74 -6.69 3.67 -0.81
C LEU A 74 -5.52 3.90 0.15
N PRO A 75 -4.83 5.05 0.04
CA PRO A 75 -3.79 5.39 0.98
C PRO A 75 -4.39 5.72 2.36
N GLU A 76 -3.89 5.05 3.37
CA GLU A 76 -4.11 5.37 4.77
C GLU A 76 -2.82 5.84 5.40
N TYR A 77 -2.92 6.63 6.45
CA TYR A 77 -1.77 7.27 7.06
C TYR A 77 -1.71 6.97 8.55
N LYS A 78 -0.49 6.78 9.07
CA LYS A 78 -0.21 6.93 10.49
C LYS A 78 0.57 8.21 10.68
N ILE A 79 0.22 8.99 11.69
CA ILE A 79 0.83 10.28 11.98
C ILE A 79 1.75 10.18 13.19
N TYR A 80 2.93 10.73 13.04
CA TYR A 80 3.99 10.71 14.03
C TYR A 80 4.53 12.10 14.31
N MET A 81 5.19 12.24 15.46
CA MET A 81 5.89 13.45 15.87
C MET A 81 7.33 13.12 16.26
N ASP A 82 8.27 13.84 15.67
CA ASP A 82 9.67 13.89 16.08
C ASP A 82 9.84 15.02 17.12
N PHE A 83 9.95 14.67 18.39
CA PHE A 83 10.13 15.66 19.46
C PHE A 83 11.55 16.22 19.54
N LYS A 84 12.53 15.66 18.82
CA LYS A 84 13.91 16.17 18.74
C LYS A 84 14.14 17.10 17.54
N ALA A 85 13.22 17.14 16.57
CA ALA A 85 13.31 18.06 15.44
C ALA A 85 13.07 19.53 15.89
N GLY A 86 13.65 20.50 15.21
CA GLY A 86 13.36 21.92 15.37
C GLY A 86 13.87 22.59 16.66
N GLY A 87 14.51 21.86 17.57
CA GLY A 87 15.13 22.41 18.78
C GLY A 87 14.17 23.19 19.71
N HIS A 88 14.72 24.15 20.47
CA HIS A 88 13.97 24.94 21.46
C HIS A 88 12.82 25.78 20.85
N LEU A 89 13.00 26.32 19.64
CA LEU A 89 11.98 27.15 19.00
C LEU A 89 10.68 26.37 18.75
N LYS A 90 10.79 25.14 18.22
CA LYS A 90 9.64 24.27 18.04
C LYS A 90 8.97 23.90 19.37
N ASP A 91 9.77 23.63 20.39
CA ASP A 91 9.26 23.22 21.69
C ASP A 91 8.45 24.36 22.33
N SER A 92 8.91 25.59 22.22
CA SER A 92 8.18 26.78 22.65
C SER A 92 6.88 26.97 21.87
N LEU A 93 6.92 26.83 20.55
CA LEU A 93 5.73 26.91 19.69
C LEU A 93 4.73 25.79 20.00
N LEU A 94 5.21 24.57 20.24
CA LEU A 94 4.35 23.46 20.61
C LEU A 94 3.61 23.70 21.91
N MET A 95 4.29 24.30 22.90
CA MET A 95 3.65 24.64 24.19
C MET A 95 2.67 25.81 24.04
N LEU A 96 3.02 26.83 23.24
CA LEU A 96 2.15 27.97 22.98
C LEU A 96 0.83 27.57 22.31
N TYR A 97 0.90 26.68 21.32
CA TYR A 97 -0.27 26.24 20.55
C TYR A 97 -0.85 24.89 21.01
N MET A 98 -0.45 24.38 22.20
CA MET A 98 -0.85 23.05 22.68
C MET A 98 -2.37 22.89 22.72
N ASP A 99 -3.09 23.87 23.24
CA ASP A 99 -4.55 23.77 23.37
C ASP A 99 -5.23 23.80 22.01
N SER A 100 -4.77 24.64 21.10
CA SER A 100 -5.27 24.71 19.71
C SER A 100 -5.00 23.40 18.94
N ILE A 101 -3.84 22.79 19.15
CA ILE A 101 -3.50 21.49 18.54
C ILE A 101 -4.41 20.39 19.09
N CYS A 102 -4.63 20.35 20.40
CA CYS A 102 -5.48 19.35 21.04
C CYS A 102 -6.95 19.51 20.65
N ASP A 103 -7.43 20.76 20.47
CA ASP A 103 -8.76 21.06 19.98
C ASP A 103 -8.94 20.57 18.54
N GLY A 104 -8.01 20.91 17.68
CA GLY A 104 -8.03 20.43 16.29
C GLY A 104 -7.94 18.91 16.16
N LEU A 105 -7.09 18.27 16.95
CA LEU A 105 -7.02 16.81 16.96
C LEU A 105 -8.31 16.16 17.49
N HIS A 106 -8.98 16.77 18.48
CA HIS A 106 -10.27 16.28 18.96
C HIS A 106 -11.39 16.44 17.92
N GLN A 107 -11.39 17.53 17.17
CA GLN A 107 -12.34 17.72 16.07
C GLN A 107 -12.18 16.68 14.96
N ILE A 108 -10.91 16.34 14.63
CA ILE A 108 -10.59 15.35 13.60
C ILE A 108 -10.83 13.91 14.12
N PHE A 109 -10.56 13.67 15.41
CA PHE A 109 -10.67 12.36 16.06
C PHE A 109 -11.51 12.44 17.33
N PRO A 110 -12.86 12.40 17.22
CA PRO A 110 -13.76 12.55 18.35
C PRO A 110 -13.68 11.42 19.40
N ASP A 111 -13.07 10.29 19.04
CA ASP A 111 -12.90 9.12 19.92
C ASP A 111 -11.91 9.35 21.07
N LYS A 112 -11.15 10.44 21.04
CA LYS A 112 -10.25 10.87 22.14
C LYS A 112 -10.54 12.27 22.58
N SER A 113 -10.52 12.47 23.90
CA SER A 113 -10.71 13.79 24.51
C SER A 113 -9.49 14.71 24.33
N LYS A 114 -9.71 16.02 24.42
CA LYS A 114 -8.61 17.02 24.42
C LYS A 114 -7.56 16.74 25.50
N ALA A 115 -8.00 16.35 26.70
CA ALA A 115 -7.14 16.04 27.83
C ALA A 115 -6.24 14.82 27.55
N GLU A 116 -6.78 13.80 26.87
CA GLU A 116 -6.02 12.63 26.46
C GLU A 116 -4.96 12.97 25.42
N PHE A 117 -5.29 13.78 24.40
CA PHE A 117 -4.30 14.25 23.43
C PHE A 117 -3.22 15.08 24.08
N LYS A 118 -3.58 15.99 24.99
CA LYS A 118 -2.63 16.83 25.73
C LYS A 118 -1.67 15.97 26.57
N SER A 119 -2.19 15.02 27.34
CA SER A 119 -1.38 14.10 28.13
C SER A 119 -0.47 13.23 27.28
N HIS A 120 -1.00 12.75 26.13
CA HIS A 120 -0.25 11.92 25.20
C HIS A 120 0.92 12.68 24.56
N ILE A 121 0.70 13.91 24.09
CA ILE A 121 1.74 14.76 23.50
C ILE A 121 2.80 15.12 24.55
N LEU A 122 2.40 15.50 25.76
CA LEU A 122 3.34 15.79 26.85
C LEU A 122 4.20 14.57 27.25
N LYS A 123 3.60 13.38 27.25
CA LYS A 123 4.32 12.12 27.49
C LYS A 123 5.35 11.85 26.38
N GLY A 124 4.97 12.07 25.13
CA GLY A 124 5.90 11.95 23.99
C GLY A 124 7.04 12.94 24.07
N ARG A 125 6.75 14.20 24.42
CA ARG A 125 7.74 15.25 24.64
C ARG A 125 8.74 14.88 25.73
N LYS A 126 8.25 14.42 26.89
CA LYS A 126 9.11 13.96 28.00
C LYS A 126 10.02 12.81 27.61
N LYS A 127 9.51 11.88 26.78
CA LYS A 127 10.29 10.76 26.25
C LYS A 127 11.34 11.18 25.20
N GLY A 128 11.15 12.31 24.53
CA GLY A 128 12.05 12.81 23.48
C GLY A 128 12.17 11.85 22.29
N SER A 129 11.10 11.18 21.93
CA SER A 129 11.09 10.21 20.82
C SER A 129 11.14 10.91 19.47
N ARG A 130 11.91 10.37 18.52
CA ARG A 130 11.93 10.84 17.13
C ARG A 130 10.79 10.31 16.27
N ASN A 131 10.16 9.23 16.72
CA ASN A 131 9.04 8.59 15.99
C ASN A 131 7.94 8.24 17.00
N TYR A 132 7.26 9.28 17.49
CA TYR A 132 6.18 9.12 18.47
C TYR A 132 4.83 9.11 17.77
N LEU A 133 4.11 8.01 17.86
CA LEU A 133 2.79 7.84 17.25
C LEU A 133 1.78 8.76 17.92
N LEU A 134 1.21 9.71 17.20
CA LEU A 134 0.23 10.67 17.72
C LEU A 134 -1.17 10.07 17.88
N TYR A 135 -1.55 9.20 16.94
CA TYR A 135 -2.84 8.54 16.92
C TYR A 135 -2.70 7.06 16.56
N PRO A 136 -3.30 6.12 17.32
CA PRO A 136 -3.02 4.69 17.17
C PRO A 136 -3.64 4.06 15.92
N LYS A 137 -4.77 4.58 15.45
CA LYS A 137 -5.46 4.06 14.27
C LYS A 137 -4.87 4.65 12.99
N ARG A 138 -5.09 3.98 11.88
CA ARG A 138 -4.82 4.54 10.55
C ARG A 138 -5.90 5.56 10.22
N ILE A 139 -5.53 6.62 9.52
CA ILE A 139 -6.39 7.74 9.18
C ILE A 139 -6.49 7.91 7.67
N SER A 140 -7.59 8.48 7.19
CA SER A 140 -7.80 8.79 5.79
C SER A 140 -6.92 9.97 5.32
N TYR A 141 -6.78 10.13 4.01
CA TYR A 141 -6.08 11.28 3.42
C TYR A 141 -6.68 12.63 3.85
N ILE A 142 -8.02 12.71 3.97
CA ILE A 142 -8.71 13.92 4.40
C ILE A 142 -8.31 14.28 5.83
N GLN A 143 -8.42 13.34 6.75
CA GLN A 143 -8.02 13.52 8.15
C GLN A 143 -6.54 13.88 8.30
N TYR A 144 -5.66 13.24 7.51
CA TYR A 144 -4.24 13.58 7.47
C TYR A 144 -4.03 15.02 7.01
N LYS A 145 -4.72 15.46 5.95
CA LYS A 145 -4.60 16.82 5.41
C LYS A 145 -5.10 17.86 6.41
N GLU A 146 -6.17 17.58 7.14
CA GLU A 146 -6.67 18.43 8.21
C GLU A 146 -5.69 18.49 9.39
N ALA A 147 -5.18 17.36 9.85
CA ALA A 147 -4.16 17.33 10.89
C ALA A 147 -2.91 18.11 10.50
N LYS A 148 -2.48 18.04 9.25
CA LYS A 148 -1.31 18.77 8.75
C LYS A 148 -1.51 20.29 8.71
N ARG A 149 -2.74 20.79 8.73
CA ARG A 149 -3.04 22.23 8.80
C ARG A 149 -2.92 22.81 10.20
N LEU A 150 -2.87 21.99 11.23
CA LEU A 150 -2.77 22.45 12.61
C LEU A 150 -1.45 23.20 12.86
N PRO A 151 -1.42 24.12 13.84
CA PRO A 151 -0.21 24.84 14.22
C PRO A 151 0.94 23.87 14.52
N VAL A 152 2.17 24.22 14.17
CA VAL A 152 3.38 23.40 14.29
C VAL A 152 3.40 22.20 13.31
N PHE A 153 2.26 21.52 13.05
CA PHE A 153 2.18 20.39 12.12
C PHE A 153 2.26 20.84 10.65
N ASN A 154 1.89 22.08 10.36
CA ASN A 154 2.03 22.70 9.03
C ASN A 154 3.48 23.04 8.66
N LEU A 155 4.39 23.00 9.62
CA LEU A 155 5.80 23.27 9.38
C LEU A 155 6.46 22.06 8.69
N ASN A 156 7.59 22.31 8.03
CA ASN A 156 8.40 21.24 7.46
C ASN A 156 8.79 20.22 8.55
N LYS A 157 8.81 18.93 8.22
CA LYS A 157 9.13 17.83 9.14
C LYS A 157 10.42 18.02 9.95
N TYR A 158 11.41 18.71 9.40
CA TYR A 158 12.68 19.01 10.09
C TYR A 158 12.55 20.17 11.09
N LYS A 159 11.58 21.07 10.90
CA LYS A 159 11.30 22.19 11.79
C LYS A 159 10.17 21.90 12.76
N GLY A 160 9.05 21.34 12.27
CA GLY A 160 7.86 21.02 13.06
C GLY A 160 7.89 19.61 13.67
N GLY A 161 8.60 18.67 13.07
CA GLY A 161 8.69 17.28 13.53
C GLY A 161 7.49 16.41 13.16
N PHE A 162 6.40 16.97 12.64
CA PHE A 162 5.25 16.20 12.19
C PHE A 162 5.58 15.47 10.89
N HIS A 163 5.34 14.16 10.86
CA HIS A 163 5.54 13.34 9.68
C HIS A 163 4.53 12.19 9.63
N GLU A 164 4.33 11.68 8.43
CA GLU A 164 3.41 10.61 8.13
C GLU A 164 4.14 9.36 7.64
N GLN A 165 3.49 8.23 7.82
CA GLN A 165 3.80 6.99 7.14
C GLN A 165 2.55 6.56 6.37
N ALA A 166 2.66 6.48 5.05
CA ALA A 166 1.58 6.04 4.18
C ALA A 166 1.54 4.50 4.11
N PHE A 167 0.33 3.97 4.09
CA PHE A 167 0.01 2.56 3.91
C PHE A 167 -1.04 2.44 2.82
N ASN A 168 -0.86 1.55 1.88
CA ASN A 168 -1.92 1.23 0.93
C ASN A 168 -2.81 0.15 1.55
N GLN A 169 -4.08 0.46 1.76
CA GLN A 169 -5.05 -0.50 2.26
C GLN A 169 -6.03 -0.85 1.15
N ARG A 170 -6.26 -2.15 0.96
CA ARG A 170 -7.29 -2.65 0.05
C ARG A 170 -8.66 -2.46 0.70
N LYS A 171 -9.55 -1.72 0.06
CA LYS A 171 -10.92 -1.47 0.53
C LYS A 171 -11.93 -1.96 -0.50
N LYS A 172 -13.04 -2.45 0.01
CA LYS A 172 -14.22 -2.85 -0.74
C LYS A 172 -15.34 -1.88 -0.39
N PRO A 173 -15.66 -0.89 -1.25
CA PRO A 173 -16.64 0.16 -0.93
C PRO A 173 -18.03 -0.40 -0.63
N PHE A 174 -18.42 -1.50 -1.27
CA PHE A 174 -19.72 -2.16 -1.08
C PHE A 174 -19.73 -3.18 0.08
N GLY A 175 -18.72 -3.15 0.96
CA GLY A 175 -18.68 -3.97 2.16
C GLY A 175 -18.66 -5.47 1.89
N SER A 176 -19.75 -6.19 2.24
CA SER A 176 -19.85 -7.63 2.09
C SER A 176 -20.26 -8.10 0.70
N LEU A 177 -20.68 -7.20 -0.18
CA LEU A 177 -21.20 -7.54 -1.50
C LEU A 177 -20.15 -8.26 -2.35
N ALA A 178 -20.46 -9.46 -2.83
CA ALA A 178 -19.56 -10.33 -3.60
C ALA A 178 -18.17 -10.52 -2.94
N MET A 179 -18.10 -10.42 -1.61
CA MET A 179 -16.84 -10.35 -0.86
C MET A 179 -15.94 -11.56 -1.10
N ARG A 180 -16.51 -12.76 -1.22
CA ARG A 180 -15.76 -13.99 -1.44
C ARG A 180 -15.39 -14.24 -2.89
N THR A 181 -16.17 -13.71 -3.80
CA THR A 181 -15.85 -13.70 -5.23
C THR A 181 -14.69 -12.75 -5.51
N LEU A 182 -14.75 -11.53 -4.96
CA LEU A 182 -13.63 -10.58 -5.03
C LEU A 182 -12.38 -11.14 -4.37
N GLY A 183 -12.53 -11.75 -3.23
CA GLY A 183 -11.43 -12.29 -2.45
C GLY A 183 -10.82 -11.30 -1.46
N ASP A 184 -9.89 -11.79 -0.65
CA ASP A 184 -9.23 -11.03 0.40
C ASP A 184 -7.72 -10.93 0.17
N MET A 185 -7.12 -9.91 0.77
CA MET A 185 -5.67 -9.76 0.90
C MET A 185 -5.22 -10.24 2.28
N TYR A 186 -4.00 -10.71 2.39
CA TYR A 186 -3.37 -10.90 3.70
C TYR A 186 -3.18 -9.56 4.39
N PRO A 187 -3.23 -9.50 5.74
CA PRO A 187 -2.95 -8.27 6.50
C PRO A 187 -1.56 -7.70 6.21
N ASP A 188 -0.61 -8.59 5.95
CA ASP A 188 0.72 -8.23 5.48
C ASP A 188 0.71 -8.21 3.94
N ILE A 189 0.98 -7.03 3.40
CA ILE A 189 1.00 -6.80 1.95
C ILE A 189 2.04 -7.68 1.23
N GLU A 190 3.09 -8.12 1.94
CA GLU A 190 4.13 -8.98 1.37
C GLU A 190 3.62 -10.38 1.03
N GLN A 191 2.60 -10.85 1.76
CA GLN A 191 1.99 -12.15 1.51
C GLN A 191 1.02 -12.14 0.32
N GLY A 192 0.64 -10.96 -0.19
CA GLY A 192 -0.19 -10.79 -1.39
C GLY A 192 -1.66 -11.11 -1.19
N ALA A 193 -2.30 -11.62 -2.24
CA ALA A 193 -3.70 -11.98 -2.25
C ALA A 193 -3.95 -13.38 -1.67
N LYS A 194 -5.09 -13.54 -0.97
CA LYS A 194 -5.43 -14.77 -0.26
C LYS A 194 -6.33 -15.71 -1.08
N ASN A 195 -7.33 -15.17 -1.75
CA ASN A 195 -8.33 -15.93 -2.50
C ASN A 195 -9.09 -15.06 -3.50
N GLY A 196 -10.03 -15.66 -4.24
CA GLY A 196 -10.94 -14.99 -5.16
C GLY A 196 -10.26 -14.34 -6.37
N LEU A 197 -10.91 -13.36 -6.96
CA LEU A 197 -10.37 -12.59 -8.10
C LEU A 197 -9.05 -11.90 -7.77
N GLU A 198 -8.90 -11.44 -6.52
CA GLU A 198 -7.64 -10.85 -6.04
C GLU A 198 -6.45 -11.80 -6.24
N LEU A 199 -6.63 -13.10 -5.93
CA LEU A 199 -5.59 -14.11 -6.10
C LEU A 199 -5.44 -14.54 -7.57
N SER A 200 -6.56 -14.80 -8.25
CA SER A 200 -6.53 -15.29 -9.63
C SER A 200 -5.86 -14.30 -10.59
N TYR A 201 -5.98 -13.01 -10.32
CA TYR A 201 -5.41 -11.93 -11.11
C TYR A 201 -4.29 -11.17 -10.40
N ASP A 202 -3.67 -11.75 -9.38
CA ASP A 202 -2.65 -11.07 -8.57
C ASP A 202 -1.48 -10.57 -9.42
N SER A 203 -1.05 -11.33 -10.42
CA SER A 203 0.04 -10.94 -11.32
C SER A 203 -0.24 -9.68 -12.14
N ILE A 204 -1.52 -9.44 -12.47
CA ILE A 204 -1.98 -8.28 -13.25
C ILE A 204 -2.20 -7.09 -12.31
N LEU A 205 -2.87 -7.32 -11.17
CA LEU A 205 -3.21 -6.31 -10.19
C LEU A 205 -1.99 -5.75 -9.46
N LYS A 206 -0.98 -6.58 -9.19
CA LYS A 206 0.16 -6.24 -8.34
C LYS A 206 1.07 -5.17 -8.95
N GLY A 207 1.20 -5.12 -10.28
CA GLY A 207 2.18 -4.27 -10.96
C GLY A 207 3.62 -4.75 -10.80
N ARG A 208 4.59 -3.87 -11.04
CA ARG A 208 6.03 -4.17 -10.92
C ARG A 208 6.70 -3.17 -9.99
N GLU A 209 7.48 -3.68 -9.06
CA GLU A 209 8.23 -2.86 -8.12
C GLU A 209 9.30 -2.04 -8.84
N GLY A 210 9.48 -0.80 -8.39
CA GLY A 210 10.58 0.07 -8.77
C GLY A 210 11.75 -0.04 -7.81
N ILE A 211 12.90 0.45 -8.25
CA ILE A 211 14.13 0.51 -7.45
C ILE A 211 14.54 1.98 -7.36
N THR A 212 14.78 2.43 -6.14
CA THR A 212 15.33 3.75 -5.85
C THR A 212 16.53 3.61 -4.94
N HIS A 213 17.52 4.45 -5.12
CA HIS A 213 18.57 4.61 -4.14
C HIS A 213 18.49 5.98 -3.47
N ARG A 214 18.91 6.03 -2.22
CA ARG A 214 18.95 7.25 -1.45
C ARG A 214 20.37 7.77 -1.38
N GLN A 215 20.63 8.88 -2.06
CA GLN A 215 21.93 9.52 -2.10
C GLN A 215 21.92 10.85 -1.35
N LYS A 216 23.00 11.12 -0.61
CA LYS A 216 23.21 12.42 0.04
C LYS A 216 23.90 13.36 -0.95
N VAL A 217 23.16 14.38 -1.40
CA VAL A 217 23.70 15.43 -2.26
C VAL A 217 23.70 16.72 -1.46
N MET A 218 24.88 17.31 -1.29
CA MET A 218 25.11 18.52 -0.46
C MET A 218 24.47 18.38 0.91
N ASN A 219 24.20 18.32 1.81
CA ASN A 219 23.45 18.19 3.07
C ASN A 219 21.99 17.74 2.96
N LYS A 220 21.50 17.32 1.78
CA LYS A 220 20.15 16.77 1.59
C LYS A 220 20.22 15.34 1.08
N TYR A 221 19.28 14.51 1.57
CA TYR A 221 19.07 13.19 1.00
C TYR A 221 18.05 13.29 -0.13
N LEU A 222 18.45 12.86 -1.33
CA LEU A 222 17.59 12.74 -2.49
C LEU A 222 17.32 11.25 -2.75
N ASN A 223 16.08 10.93 -3.09
CA ASN A 223 15.73 9.62 -3.62
C ASN A 223 15.87 9.71 -5.14
N ILE A 224 16.80 8.96 -5.69
CA ILE A 224 17.02 8.86 -7.13
C ILE A 224 16.34 7.57 -7.56
N VAL A 225 15.49 7.67 -8.60
CA VAL A 225 14.73 6.55 -9.14
C VAL A 225 15.60 5.89 -10.21
N ASP A 226 16.02 4.64 -9.98
CA ASP A 226 16.78 3.85 -10.95
C ASP A 226 15.84 3.13 -11.91
N ILE A 227 14.79 2.51 -11.36
CA ILE A 227 13.73 1.84 -12.10
C ILE A 227 12.41 2.35 -11.55
N PRO A 228 11.58 3.04 -12.36
CA PRO A 228 10.27 3.51 -11.90
C PRO A 228 9.34 2.30 -11.64
N PRO A 229 8.51 2.35 -10.59
CA PRO A 229 7.48 1.35 -10.39
C PRO A 229 6.44 1.44 -11.51
N VAL A 230 5.90 0.30 -11.92
CA VAL A 230 4.79 0.22 -12.87
C VAL A 230 3.55 -0.22 -12.11
N ASP A 231 2.54 0.64 -12.06
CA ASP A 231 1.29 0.35 -11.36
C ASP A 231 0.57 -0.85 -11.98
N GLY A 232 -0.23 -1.55 -11.16
CA GLY A 232 -1.04 -2.67 -11.60
C GLY A 232 -2.17 -2.22 -12.53
N CYS A 233 -2.59 -3.11 -13.42
CA CYS A 233 -3.72 -2.87 -14.29
C CYS A 233 -5.03 -3.09 -13.55
N ASP A 234 -6.04 -2.31 -13.88
CA ASP A 234 -7.40 -2.50 -13.40
C ASP A 234 -8.06 -3.72 -14.09
N ILE A 235 -8.95 -4.40 -13.38
CA ILE A 235 -9.74 -5.51 -13.90
C ILE A 235 -11.20 -5.09 -13.93
N ILE A 236 -11.78 -5.13 -15.09
CA ILE A 236 -13.22 -4.96 -15.29
C ILE A 236 -13.87 -6.34 -15.25
N THR A 237 -14.80 -6.52 -14.31
CA THR A 237 -15.56 -7.76 -14.15
C THR A 237 -16.88 -7.69 -14.91
N THR A 238 -17.53 -8.82 -15.10
CA THR A 238 -18.88 -8.90 -15.68
C THR A 238 -19.97 -8.66 -14.64
N ILE A 239 -19.61 -8.60 -13.35
CA ILE A 239 -20.54 -8.41 -12.23
C ILE A 239 -21.13 -7.00 -12.30
N ASP A 240 -22.46 -6.92 -12.20
CA ASP A 240 -23.23 -5.69 -12.05
C ASP A 240 -23.60 -5.53 -10.58
N VAL A 241 -23.24 -4.37 -9.99
CA VAL A 241 -23.45 -4.12 -8.55
C VAL A 241 -24.94 -4.07 -8.20
N GLY A 242 -25.76 -3.50 -9.07
CA GLY A 242 -27.21 -3.42 -8.85
C GLY A 242 -27.86 -4.81 -8.88
N MET A 243 -27.52 -5.63 -9.87
CA MET A 243 -28.03 -7.02 -9.96
C MET A 243 -27.53 -7.88 -8.80
N GLN A 244 -26.28 -7.71 -8.39
CA GLN A 244 -25.69 -8.40 -7.23
C GLN A 244 -26.45 -8.06 -5.93
N ASP A 245 -26.74 -6.78 -5.68
CA ASP A 245 -27.49 -6.32 -4.48
C ASP A 245 -28.93 -6.86 -4.46
N ILE A 246 -29.63 -6.81 -5.59
CA ILE A 246 -30.98 -7.37 -5.71
C ILE A 246 -30.98 -8.88 -5.47
N ALA A 247 -30.04 -9.59 -6.09
CA ALA A 247 -29.94 -11.04 -5.93
C ALA A 247 -29.58 -11.44 -4.51
N GLU A 248 -28.70 -10.68 -3.82
CA GLU A 248 -28.35 -10.90 -2.41
C GLU A 248 -29.56 -10.72 -1.49
N LYS A 249 -30.31 -9.64 -1.64
CA LYS A 249 -31.51 -9.38 -0.86
C LYS A 249 -32.57 -10.46 -1.06
N ALA A 250 -32.88 -10.79 -2.31
CA ALA A 250 -33.88 -11.80 -2.64
C ALA A 250 -33.48 -13.19 -2.08
N LEU A 251 -32.21 -13.57 -2.20
CA LEU A 251 -31.70 -14.81 -1.65
C LEU A 251 -31.81 -14.84 -0.11
N VAL A 252 -31.37 -13.80 0.57
CA VAL A 252 -31.41 -13.71 2.04
C VAL A 252 -32.84 -13.79 2.56
N ASP A 253 -33.77 -13.09 1.91
CA ASP A 253 -35.19 -13.11 2.32
C ASP A 253 -35.79 -14.51 2.15
N LYS A 254 -35.48 -15.20 1.05
CA LYS A 254 -35.94 -16.57 0.83
C LYS A 254 -35.31 -17.56 1.81
N LEU A 255 -34.02 -17.42 2.09
CA LEU A 255 -33.32 -18.27 3.07
C LEU A 255 -33.89 -18.11 4.49
N LYS A 256 -34.30 -16.91 4.88
CA LYS A 256 -34.98 -16.65 6.16
C LYS A 256 -36.37 -17.32 6.19
N GLU A 257 -37.15 -17.18 5.11
CA GLU A 257 -38.48 -17.74 4.99
C GLU A 257 -38.47 -19.28 5.18
N ILE A 258 -37.54 -19.97 4.49
CA ILE A 258 -37.44 -21.44 4.54
C ILE A 258 -36.50 -21.95 5.62
N ASN A 259 -35.89 -21.04 6.41
CA ASN A 259 -34.90 -21.34 7.46
C ASN A 259 -33.73 -22.23 6.97
N ALA A 260 -33.27 -22.03 5.76
CA ALA A 260 -32.14 -22.77 5.19
C ALA A 260 -30.80 -22.29 5.77
N THR A 261 -29.81 -23.18 5.81
CA THR A 261 -28.48 -22.88 6.34
C THR A 261 -27.53 -22.27 5.31
N VAL A 262 -27.67 -22.65 4.05
CA VAL A 262 -26.83 -22.19 2.93
C VAL A 262 -27.71 -21.94 1.71
N GLY A 263 -27.36 -20.91 0.94
CA GLY A 263 -27.98 -20.64 -0.34
C GLY A 263 -26.98 -20.00 -1.30
N VAL A 264 -27.17 -20.32 -2.56
CA VAL A 264 -26.38 -19.79 -3.68
C VAL A 264 -27.32 -19.30 -4.76
N ALA A 265 -27.04 -18.13 -5.33
CA ALA A 265 -27.72 -17.62 -6.52
C ALA A 265 -26.69 -17.13 -7.52
N ILE A 266 -26.82 -17.57 -8.76
CA ILE A 266 -25.98 -17.14 -9.88
C ILE A 266 -26.88 -16.61 -10.99
N LEU A 267 -26.63 -15.40 -11.42
CA LEU A 267 -27.29 -14.77 -12.55
C LEU A 267 -26.33 -14.71 -13.73
N MET A 268 -26.67 -15.42 -14.80
CA MET A 268 -25.88 -15.49 -16.01
C MET A 268 -26.66 -14.93 -17.21
N GLU A 269 -26.02 -14.10 -18.01
CA GLU A 269 -26.57 -13.67 -19.29
C GLU A 269 -26.44 -14.79 -20.31
N VAL A 270 -27.54 -15.22 -20.86
CA VAL A 270 -27.59 -16.42 -21.73
C VAL A 270 -26.80 -16.25 -23.01
N GLN A 271 -26.83 -15.06 -23.60
CA GLN A 271 -26.20 -14.81 -24.89
C GLN A 271 -24.68 -14.73 -24.83
N THR A 272 -24.14 -14.16 -23.77
CA THR A 272 -22.71 -13.90 -23.59
C THR A 272 -22.03 -14.92 -22.68
N GLY A 273 -22.80 -15.57 -21.80
CA GLY A 273 -22.28 -16.43 -20.73
C GLY A 273 -21.67 -15.64 -19.56
N GLU A 274 -21.85 -14.32 -19.54
CA GLU A 274 -21.31 -13.47 -18.49
C GLU A 274 -22.06 -13.65 -17.16
N ILE A 275 -21.33 -13.80 -16.07
CA ILE A 275 -21.90 -13.83 -14.72
C ILE A 275 -22.15 -12.38 -14.28
N LYS A 276 -23.41 -12.00 -14.17
CA LYS A 276 -23.84 -10.67 -13.73
C LYS A 276 -23.96 -10.58 -12.21
N ALA A 277 -24.31 -11.68 -11.55
CA ALA A 277 -24.30 -11.77 -10.09
C ALA A 277 -23.93 -13.18 -9.62
N ILE A 278 -23.21 -13.24 -8.49
CA ILE A 278 -22.86 -14.50 -7.82
C ILE A 278 -22.94 -14.27 -6.31
N VAL A 279 -23.95 -14.83 -5.68
CA VAL A 279 -24.27 -14.64 -4.26
C VAL A 279 -24.12 -15.95 -3.52
N ASN A 280 -23.41 -15.89 -2.40
CA ASN A 280 -23.17 -17.05 -1.53
C ASN A 280 -23.51 -16.69 -0.09
N MET A 281 -24.59 -17.20 0.46
CA MET A 281 -25.04 -16.90 1.81
C MET A 281 -25.02 -18.12 2.70
N THR A 282 -24.44 -17.96 3.88
CA THR A 282 -24.40 -18.99 4.92
C THR A 282 -24.92 -18.41 6.23
N LYS A 283 -25.81 -19.13 6.90
CA LYS A 283 -26.35 -18.74 8.21
C LYS A 283 -25.28 -18.91 9.27
N CYS A 284 -24.92 -17.83 9.95
CA CYS A 284 -23.97 -17.81 11.05
C CYS A 284 -24.63 -18.21 12.37
N ALA A 285 -23.82 -18.49 13.39
CA ALA A 285 -24.30 -18.86 14.72
C ALA A 285 -25.20 -17.78 15.38
N ASP A 286 -25.04 -16.52 15.00
CA ASP A 286 -25.87 -15.39 15.44
C ASP A 286 -27.18 -15.26 14.65
N GLY A 287 -27.47 -16.19 13.74
CA GLY A 287 -28.65 -16.19 12.89
C GLY A 287 -28.58 -15.26 11.68
N VAL A 288 -27.52 -14.50 11.51
CA VAL A 288 -27.32 -13.59 10.38
C VAL A 288 -26.69 -14.32 9.20
N TYR A 289 -27.17 -14.05 8.00
CA TYR A 289 -26.61 -14.59 6.77
C TYR A 289 -25.43 -13.74 6.30
N ARG A 290 -24.30 -14.39 5.97
CA ARG A 290 -23.08 -13.71 5.47
C ARG A 290 -22.38 -14.56 4.43
N GLU A 291 -21.61 -13.89 3.56
CA GLU A 291 -20.67 -14.56 2.66
C GLU A 291 -19.43 -15.04 3.44
N ILE A 292 -19.41 -16.31 3.86
CA ILE A 292 -18.26 -16.90 4.56
C ILE A 292 -17.26 -17.50 3.57
N ARG A 293 -17.77 -18.20 2.55
CA ARG A 293 -16.98 -18.79 1.46
C ARG A 293 -17.78 -18.75 0.15
N ASN A 294 -17.10 -18.96 -0.96
CA ASN A 294 -17.75 -19.06 -2.26
C ASN A 294 -18.28 -20.49 -2.46
N ASN A 295 -19.46 -20.77 -1.93
CA ASN A 295 -20.09 -22.10 -2.00
C ASN A 295 -20.38 -22.51 -3.45
N ALA A 296 -20.63 -21.54 -4.35
CA ALA A 296 -20.89 -21.80 -5.75
C ALA A 296 -19.78 -22.58 -6.46
N VAL A 297 -18.52 -22.38 -6.03
CA VAL A 297 -17.34 -23.03 -6.64
C VAL A 297 -16.61 -24.00 -5.70
N SER A 298 -16.90 -23.97 -4.40
CA SER A 298 -16.19 -24.79 -3.42
C SER A 298 -16.96 -26.01 -2.93
N ASP A 299 -18.29 -25.98 -3.04
CA ASP A 299 -19.12 -27.06 -2.53
C ASP A 299 -19.39 -28.12 -3.59
N MET A 300 -19.20 -29.37 -3.23
CA MET A 300 -19.62 -30.49 -4.04
C MET A 300 -20.96 -31.00 -3.52
N MET A 301 -21.97 -31.00 -4.38
CA MET A 301 -23.30 -31.53 -4.05
C MET A 301 -23.90 -32.21 -5.29
N GLU A 302 -24.89 -33.07 -5.05
CA GLU A 302 -25.62 -33.70 -6.14
C GLU A 302 -26.41 -32.66 -6.93
N PRO A 303 -26.13 -32.54 -8.24
CA PRO A 303 -26.77 -31.48 -9.05
C PRO A 303 -28.24 -31.76 -9.37
N GLY A 304 -28.67 -32.98 -9.23
CA GLY A 304 -30.04 -33.40 -9.55
C GLY A 304 -30.42 -33.04 -10.98
N SER A 305 -31.64 -32.52 -11.17
CA SER A 305 -32.18 -32.15 -12.49
C SER A 305 -31.45 -30.97 -13.17
N THR A 306 -30.63 -30.18 -12.46
CA THR A 306 -29.82 -29.12 -13.07
C THR A 306 -28.76 -29.71 -14.00
N PHE A 307 -28.33 -30.95 -13.79
CA PHE A 307 -27.40 -31.67 -14.67
C PHE A 307 -27.95 -31.91 -16.09
N LYS A 308 -29.28 -31.85 -16.26
CA LYS A 308 -29.91 -31.96 -17.58
C LYS A 308 -29.40 -30.89 -18.57
N THR A 309 -29.04 -29.70 -18.07
CA THR A 309 -28.44 -28.67 -18.93
C THR A 309 -27.13 -29.15 -19.54
N ALA A 310 -26.24 -29.74 -18.76
CA ALA A 310 -25.01 -30.33 -19.25
C ALA A 310 -25.27 -31.47 -20.25
N SER A 311 -26.24 -32.32 -19.96
CA SER A 311 -26.63 -33.39 -20.90
C SER A 311 -27.12 -32.86 -22.22
N ILE A 312 -27.94 -31.81 -22.23
CA ILE A 312 -28.43 -31.18 -23.47
C ILE A 312 -27.28 -30.51 -24.24
N MET A 313 -26.34 -29.87 -23.54
CA MET A 313 -25.15 -29.27 -24.16
C MET A 313 -24.32 -30.34 -24.88
N VAL A 314 -24.07 -31.47 -24.25
CA VAL A 314 -23.34 -32.60 -24.86
C VAL A 314 -24.08 -33.12 -26.10
N LEU A 315 -25.38 -33.37 -25.99
CA LEU A 315 -26.21 -33.85 -27.11
C LEU A 315 -26.22 -32.86 -28.27
N SER A 316 -26.28 -31.57 -28.01
CA SER A 316 -26.22 -30.51 -29.03
C SER A 316 -24.87 -30.49 -29.74
N LEU A 317 -23.76 -30.59 -28.99
CA LEU A 317 -22.41 -30.57 -29.56
C LEU A 317 -22.07 -31.77 -30.39
N ILE A 318 -22.60 -32.96 -30.08
CA ILE A 318 -22.38 -34.20 -30.86
C ILE A 318 -23.44 -34.42 -31.94
N HIS A 319 -24.34 -33.44 -32.19
CA HIS A 319 -25.38 -33.47 -33.22
C HIS A 319 -26.30 -34.72 -33.19
N ILE A 320 -26.47 -35.34 -32.00
CA ILE A 320 -27.37 -36.51 -31.86
C ILE A 320 -28.83 -36.09 -31.79
N SER A 321 -29.11 -34.84 -31.43
CA SER A 321 -30.48 -34.30 -31.45
C SER A 321 -30.67 -33.34 -32.62
N GLU A 322 -31.17 -33.84 -33.76
CA GLU A 322 -31.77 -32.95 -34.76
C GLU A 322 -33.10 -32.41 -34.19
N PRO A 323 -33.31 -31.09 -34.10
CA PRO A 323 -34.54 -30.52 -33.50
C PRO A 323 -35.79 -30.65 -34.40
N THR A 324 -35.73 -31.33 -35.51
CA THR A 324 -36.78 -31.29 -36.53
C THR A 324 -37.24 -32.64 -37.09
N ARG A 325 -37.10 -33.74 -36.41
CA ARG A 325 -37.83 -34.89 -36.82
C ARG A 325 -39.13 -35.01 -36.01
N HIS A 326 -40.19 -34.39 -36.52
CA HIS A 326 -41.56 -34.72 -36.15
C HIS A 326 -41.76 -36.24 -36.31
N LEU A 327 -41.74 -36.96 -35.21
CA LEU A 327 -42.37 -38.29 -35.18
C LEU A 327 -43.86 -38.03 -35.39
N ARG A 328 -44.33 -38.13 -36.63
CA ARG A 328 -45.72 -38.43 -36.92
C ARG A 328 -45.95 -39.82 -36.37
N ILE A 329 -46.57 -39.91 -35.23
CA ILE A 329 -47.20 -41.12 -34.71
C ILE A 329 -48.53 -41.17 -35.47
N SER A 330 -48.65 -42.10 -36.41
CA SER A 330 -49.89 -42.54 -37.00
C SER A 330 -50.62 -43.50 -36.09
#